data_b3837bbabaed9beb36ca4fade03dad61
#
_entry.id   b3837bbabaed9beb36ca4fade03dad61
#
_cell.length_a   1.000
_cell.length_b   1.000
_cell.length_c   1.000
_cell.angle_alpha   90.00
_cell.angle_beta   90.00
_cell.angle_gamma   90.00
#
_symmetry.space_group_name_H-M   'P 1'
#
loop_
_entity.id
_entity.type
_entity.pdbx_description
1 polymer ?
#
loop_
_entity_poly.entity_id
_entity_poly.type
_entity_poly.pdbx_seq_one_letter_code
_entity_poly.pdbx_strand_id
1 'polypeptide(L)'
;MGADATGPGVGALTVRRGVPAGAERRVAELYWDAFGRKLGPALNPADKAVPFIAAHLNTDRAVCALLDGRIVGLAGYQHGGRALTGGSAAAVLRAYGHLRGLHRLLLLALFERRPAPGQLVMDGIAVDPDLRGRGVGSLLIEEVAAVAAEQDCREIRLDVIDTNPRARALYERRGFTAVRTEHTPYLRGLLGFGAVTTMRRLVGTGSGENRER
;
A
#
# COMPACT_ATOMS: atom_id res chain seq x y z
N MET A 1 -51.17 5.28 -10.75
CA MET A 1 -50.53 4.48 -9.68
C MET A 1 -49.21 3.99 -10.24
N GLY A 2 -48.17 4.85 -10.17
CA GLY A 2 -46.84 4.59 -10.68
C GLY A 2 -45.99 4.02 -9.52
N ALA A 3 -45.53 2.78 -9.70
CA ALA A 3 -44.57 2.17 -8.78
C ALA A 3 -43.16 2.68 -9.13
N ASP A 4 -42.62 3.50 -8.27
CA ASP A 4 -41.23 3.94 -8.31
C ASP A 4 -40.34 2.73 -7.93
N ALA A 5 -39.75 2.09 -8.94
CA ALA A 5 -38.72 1.06 -8.74
C ALA A 5 -37.39 1.76 -8.49
N THR A 6 -37.20 2.20 -7.25
CA THR A 6 -35.87 2.60 -6.79
C THR A 6 -35.00 1.35 -6.69
N GLY A 7 -34.21 1.11 -7.71
CA GLY A 7 -33.18 0.06 -7.69
C GLY A 7 -32.20 0.30 -6.54
N PRO A 8 -31.53 -0.76 -6.01
CA PRO A 8 -30.61 -0.61 -4.90
C PRO A 8 -29.50 0.36 -5.29
N GLY A 9 -29.45 1.49 -4.60
CA GLY A 9 -28.47 2.55 -4.82
C GLY A 9 -27.08 1.95 -4.76
N VAL A 10 -26.30 2.15 -5.82
CA VAL A 10 -24.86 1.82 -5.83
C VAL A 10 -24.24 2.70 -4.73
N GLY A 11 -23.81 2.07 -3.65
CA GLY A 11 -23.22 2.76 -2.54
C GLY A 11 -22.11 3.72 -2.96
N ALA A 12 -22.02 4.87 -2.31
CA ALA A 12 -21.06 5.89 -2.66
C ALA A 12 -19.62 5.44 -2.33
N LEU A 13 -18.79 5.27 -3.36
CA LEU A 13 -17.36 5.02 -3.19
C LEU A 13 -16.67 6.38 -2.93
N THR A 14 -16.08 6.51 -1.75
CA THR A 14 -15.34 7.72 -1.33
C THR A 14 -13.90 7.37 -1.00
N VAL A 15 -13.02 8.38 -1.05
CA VAL A 15 -11.61 8.24 -0.67
C VAL A 15 -11.33 9.16 0.53
N ARG A 16 -10.58 8.66 1.48
CA ARG A 16 -10.18 9.39 2.68
C ARG A 16 -8.69 9.19 2.95
N ARG A 17 -8.01 10.26 3.30
CA ARG A 17 -6.64 10.22 3.83
C ARG A 17 -6.65 9.81 5.29
N GLY A 18 -5.70 8.98 5.63
CA GLY A 18 -5.59 8.40 6.96
C GLY A 18 -6.54 7.23 7.19
N VAL A 19 -6.21 6.42 8.19
CA VAL A 19 -7.03 5.32 8.68
C VAL A 19 -8.06 5.90 9.66
N PRO A 20 -9.36 5.70 9.46
CA PRO A 20 -10.38 6.09 10.44
C PRO A 20 -10.11 5.43 11.80
N ALA A 21 -10.32 6.16 12.88
CA ALA A 21 -10.20 5.63 14.23
C ALA A 21 -11.11 4.40 14.43
N GLY A 22 -10.56 3.34 15.00
CA GLY A 22 -11.25 2.07 15.20
C GLY A 22 -11.26 1.15 13.98
N ALA A 23 -10.71 1.57 12.84
CA ALA A 23 -10.64 0.78 11.62
C ALA A 23 -9.26 0.11 11.40
N GLU A 24 -8.34 0.24 12.35
CA GLU A 24 -6.97 -0.23 12.26
C GLU A 24 -6.92 -1.75 12.00
N ARG A 25 -7.79 -2.50 12.66
CA ARG A 25 -7.88 -3.96 12.46
C ARG A 25 -8.32 -4.30 11.03
N ARG A 26 -9.34 -3.62 10.50
CA ARG A 26 -9.83 -3.85 9.14
C ARG A 26 -8.75 -3.51 8.09
N VAL A 27 -8.01 -2.44 8.31
CA VAL A 27 -6.87 -2.08 7.46
C VAL A 27 -5.78 -3.14 7.51
N ALA A 28 -5.44 -3.64 8.71
CA ALA A 28 -4.45 -4.69 8.88
C ALA A 28 -4.88 -6.01 8.21
N GLU A 29 -6.16 -6.38 8.28
CA GLU A 29 -6.72 -7.54 7.57
C GLU A 29 -6.57 -7.40 6.06
N LEU A 30 -7.01 -6.29 5.47
CA LEU A 30 -6.85 -6.02 4.03
C LEU A 30 -5.37 -6.01 3.61
N TYR A 31 -4.52 -5.43 4.44
CA TYR A 31 -3.08 -5.40 4.19
C TYR A 31 -2.49 -6.81 4.22
N TRP A 32 -2.89 -7.62 5.20
CA TRP A 32 -2.46 -9.01 5.32
C TRP A 32 -2.93 -9.86 4.14
N ASP A 33 -4.19 -9.72 3.73
CA ASP A 33 -4.75 -10.45 2.57
C ASP A 33 -3.98 -10.13 1.27
N ALA A 34 -3.55 -8.88 1.10
CA ALA A 34 -2.79 -8.48 -0.08
C ALA A 34 -1.31 -8.85 -0.04
N PHE A 35 -0.68 -8.75 1.13
CA PHE A 35 0.78 -8.84 1.29
C PHE A 35 1.25 -10.00 2.17
N GLY A 36 0.35 -10.76 2.76
CA GLY A 36 0.68 -11.85 3.68
C GLY A 36 1.55 -12.93 3.02
N ARG A 37 1.42 -13.16 1.71
CA ARG A 37 2.34 -14.05 0.99
C ARG A 37 3.80 -13.57 1.06
N LYS A 38 4.02 -12.26 0.90
CA LYS A 38 5.36 -11.63 0.96
C LYS A 38 5.86 -11.52 2.40
N LEU A 39 4.97 -11.16 3.33
CA LEU A 39 5.30 -10.90 4.73
C LEU A 39 5.27 -12.15 5.60
N GLY A 40 4.62 -13.21 5.14
CA GLY A 40 4.43 -14.45 5.90
C GLY A 40 5.72 -15.04 6.47
N PRO A 41 6.82 -15.15 5.70
CA PRO A 41 8.09 -15.64 6.25
C PRO A 41 8.55 -14.84 7.49
N ALA A 42 8.21 -13.55 7.55
CA ALA A 42 8.56 -12.68 8.67
C ALA A 42 7.49 -12.58 9.77
N LEU A 43 6.20 -12.63 9.43
CA LEU A 43 5.12 -12.27 10.36
C LEU A 43 4.12 -13.40 10.69
N ASN A 44 4.18 -14.56 10.00
CA ASN A 44 3.28 -15.68 10.31
C ASN A 44 3.36 -16.10 11.81
N PRO A 45 2.28 -16.61 12.39
CA PRO A 45 0.97 -16.85 11.77
C PRO A 45 0.07 -15.60 11.72
N ALA A 46 -1.00 -15.65 10.92
CA ALA A 46 -1.90 -14.51 10.65
C ALA A 46 -2.57 -13.92 11.91
N ASP A 47 -2.92 -14.80 12.88
CA ASP A 47 -3.52 -14.43 14.16
C ASP A 47 -2.59 -13.53 15.03
N LYS A 48 -1.28 -13.59 14.79
CA LYS A 48 -0.28 -12.69 15.39
C LYS A 48 0.03 -11.50 14.49
N ALA A 49 0.11 -11.74 13.18
CA ALA A 49 0.48 -10.72 12.21
C ALA A 49 -0.54 -9.58 12.15
N VAL A 50 -1.84 -9.90 12.05
CA VAL A 50 -2.88 -8.88 11.93
C VAL A 50 -2.95 -7.96 13.15
N PRO A 51 -3.03 -8.45 14.41
CA PRO A 51 -2.96 -7.58 15.57
C PRO A 51 -1.66 -6.79 15.67
N PHE A 52 -0.52 -7.40 15.30
CA PHE A 52 0.78 -6.71 15.30
C PHE A 52 0.77 -5.55 14.30
N ILE A 53 0.31 -5.77 13.07
CA ILE A 53 0.20 -4.72 12.06
C ILE A 53 -0.75 -3.62 12.55
N ALA A 54 -1.95 -3.97 13.02
CA ALA A 54 -2.94 -3.03 13.50
C ALA A 54 -2.40 -2.10 14.61
N ALA A 55 -1.65 -2.68 15.55
CA ALA A 55 -1.07 -1.93 16.67
C ALA A 55 0.10 -1.01 16.27
N HIS A 56 0.69 -1.21 15.07
CA HIS A 56 1.87 -0.46 14.63
C HIS A 56 1.63 0.30 13.32
N LEU A 57 0.36 0.56 12.95
CA LEU A 57 0.04 1.42 11.80
C LEU A 57 0.36 2.88 12.11
N ASN A 58 1.03 3.52 11.17
CA ASN A 58 1.07 4.98 11.09
C ASN A 58 -0.16 5.42 10.30
N THR A 59 -1.26 5.69 11.01
CA THR A 59 -2.59 5.90 10.42
C THR A 59 -2.65 7.07 9.44
N ASP A 60 -1.73 8.03 9.56
CA ASP A 60 -1.55 9.18 8.68
C ASP A 60 -0.79 8.84 7.37
N ARG A 61 -0.33 7.60 7.20
CA ARG A 61 0.43 7.13 6.02
C ARG A 61 -0.36 6.19 5.12
N ALA A 62 -1.67 6.37 5.10
CA ALA A 62 -2.60 5.63 4.26
C ALA A 62 -3.56 6.53 3.51
N VAL A 63 -4.04 6.02 2.39
CA VAL A 63 -5.27 6.47 1.72
C VAL A 63 -6.24 5.29 1.74
N CYS A 64 -7.45 5.49 2.23
CA CYS A 64 -8.49 4.48 2.35
C CYS A 64 -9.63 4.75 1.37
N ALA A 65 -10.09 3.71 0.67
CA ALA A 65 -11.32 3.73 -0.09
C ALA A 65 -12.46 3.15 0.76
N LEU A 66 -13.57 3.86 0.83
CA LEU A 66 -14.75 3.46 1.60
C LEU A 66 -15.95 3.31 0.68
N LEU A 67 -16.70 2.24 0.87
CA LEU A 67 -18.01 2.01 0.28
C LEU A 67 -19.03 1.95 1.42
N ASP A 68 -19.98 2.87 1.43
CA ASP A 68 -20.98 3.00 2.52
C ASP A 68 -20.35 3.04 3.91
N GLY A 69 -19.25 3.79 4.06
CA GLY A 69 -18.52 3.92 5.33
C GLY A 69 -17.61 2.73 5.69
N ARG A 70 -17.67 1.61 4.98
CA ARG A 70 -16.80 0.43 5.19
C ARG A 70 -15.54 0.55 4.36
N ILE A 71 -14.37 0.30 4.95
CA ILE A 71 -13.10 0.26 4.23
C ILE A 71 -13.07 -0.96 3.30
N VAL A 72 -12.90 -0.69 2.01
CA VAL A 72 -12.85 -1.67 0.92
C VAL A 72 -11.54 -1.66 0.15
N GLY A 73 -10.68 -0.69 0.43
CA GLY A 73 -9.34 -0.63 -0.15
C GLY A 73 -8.44 0.32 0.60
N LEU A 74 -7.15 0.14 0.43
CA LEU A 74 -6.15 1.04 0.99
C LEU A 74 -4.92 1.11 0.08
N ALA A 75 -4.24 2.25 0.10
CA ALA A 75 -2.88 2.42 -0.38
C ALA A 75 -2.02 2.96 0.76
N GLY A 76 -0.94 2.23 1.07
CA GLY A 76 0.07 2.69 2.01
C GLY A 76 1.19 3.43 1.30
N TYR A 77 1.78 4.42 1.97
CA TYR A 77 2.92 5.14 1.43
C TYR A 77 3.93 5.51 2.51
N GLN A 78 5.16 5.72 2.07
CA GLN A 78 6.28 6.18 2.89
C GLN A 78 6.72 7.57 2.42
N HIS A 79 6.84 8.48 3.35
CA HIS A 79 7.39 9.83 3.15
C HIS A 79 7.99 10.33 4.47
N GLY A 80 9.09 11.12 4.40
CA GLY A 80 9.72 11.68 5.60
C GLY A 80 10.19 10.62 6.60
N GLY A 81 10.65 9.46 6.13
CA GLY A 81 11.15 8.37 6.98
C GLY A 81 10.08 7.52 7.68
N ARG A 82 8.77 7.76 7.40
CA ARG A 82 7.65 7.01 7.98
C ARG A 82 6.84 6.33 6.89
N ALA A 83 6.61 5.02 7.04
CA ALA A 83 5.76 4.18 6.19
C ALA A 83 4.43 3.86 6.87
N LEU A 84 3.46 3.30 6.14
CA LEU A 84 2.19 2.85 6.72
C LEU A 84 2.40 1.85 7.86
N THR A 85 3.21 0.82 7.62
CA THR A 85 3.52 -0.17 8.64
C THR A 85 4.79 0.26 9.39
N GLY A 86 4.65 0.41 10.69
CA GLY A 86 5.74 0.70 11.62
C GLY A 86 6.09 -0.54 12.43
N GLY A 87 6.80 -0.30 13.50
CA GLY A 87 7.20 -1.31 14.46
C GLY A 87 8.71 -1.32 14.65
N SER A 88 9.12 -1.15 15.90
CA SER A 88 10.54 -1.25 16.24
C SER A 88 11.00 -2.70 16.27
N ALA A 89 12.33 -2.92 16.17
CA ALA A 89 12.92 -4.23 16.39
C ALA A 89 12.48 -4.82 17.74
N ALA A 90 12.39 -3.99 18.77
CA ALA A 90 11.92 -4.40 20.09
C ALA A 90 10.46 -4.88 20.08
N ALA A 91 9.58 -4.27 19.26
CA ALA A 91 8.20 -4.70 19.11
C ALA A 91 8.12 -6.10 18.46
N VAL A 92 8.90 -6.36 17.42
CA VAL A 92 8.99 -7.67 16.76
C VAL A 92 9.51 -8.72 17.75
N LEU A 93 10.58 -8.43 18.47
CA LEU A 93 11.13 -9.36 19.47
C LEU A 93 10.14 -9.66 20.59
N ARG A 94 9.37 -8.66 21.04
CA ARG A 94 8.33 -8.84 22.06
C ARG A 94 7.17 -9.72 21.54
N ALA A 95 6.73 -9.51 20.30
CA ALA A 95 5.61 -10.27 19.71
C ALA A 95 5.97 -11.72 19.37
N TYR A 96 7.21 -11.96 18.93
CA TYR A 96 7.63 -13.26 18.38
C TYR A 96 8.72 -13.98 19.21
N GLY A 97 9.20 -13.36 20.30
CA GLY A 97 10.29 -13.86 21.15
C GLY A 97 11.68 -13.59 20.54
N HIS A 98 12.72 -13.60 21.40
CA HIS A 98 14.07 -13.18 20.99
C HIS A 98 14.68 -14.07 19.91
N LEU A 99 14.65 -15.40 20.10
CA LEU A 99 15.24 -16.34 19.14
C LEU A 99 14.51 -16.37 17.79
N ARG A 100 13.17 -16.39 17.82
CA ARG A 100 12.34 -16.39 16.60
C ARG A 100 12.15 -14.98 16.02
N GLY A 101 12.40 -13.93 16.77
CA GLY A 101 12.31 -12.54 16.32
C GLY A 101 13.51 -12.11 15.50
N LEU A 102 14.72 -12.60 15.82
CA LEU A 102 15.94 -12.16 15.15
C LEU A 102 15.94 -12.46 13.63
N HIS A 103 15.61 -13.70 13.23
CA HIS A 103 15.53 -14.04 11.81
C HIS A 103 14.41 -13.27 11.09
N ARG A 104 13.31 -12.94 11.80
CA ARG A 104 12.20 -12.14 11.27
C ARG A 104 12.62 -10.70 11.00
N LEU A 105 13.43 -10.12 11.86
CA LEU A 105 14.03 -8.80 11.64
C LEU A 105 14.93 -8.79 10.40
N LEU A 106 15.74 -9.83 10.20
CA LEU A 106 16.55 -9.95 8.98
C LEU A 106 15.67 -10.02 7.73
N LEU A 107 14.57 -10.81 7.77
CA LEU A 107 13.62 -10.89 6.65
C LEU A 107 12.91 -9.55 6.40
N LEU A 108 12.50 -8.83 7.46
CA LEU A 108 11.88 -7.52 7.31
C LEU A 108 12.85 -6.49 6.73
N ALA A 109 14.13 -6.54 7.12
CA ALA A 109 15.16 -5.66 6.59
C ALA A 109 15.36 -5.82 5.08
N LEU A 110 15.11 -7.01 4.50
CA LEU A 110 15.14 -7.22 3.04
C LEU A 110 14.06 -6.41 2.29
N PHE A 111 12.99 -6.05 2.98
CA PHE A 111 11.89 -5.29 2.40
C PHE A 111 11.93 -3.80 2.75
N GLU A 112 12.89 -3.40 3.60
CA GLU A 112 13.06 -1.98 3.93
C GLU A 112 13.43 -1.19 2.70
N ARG A 113 12.69 -0.10 2.45
CA ARG A 113 12.95 0.84 1.37
C ARG A 113 13.09 2.23 1.98
N ARG A 114 14.09 2.98 1.52
CA ARG A 114 14.28 4.36 1.94
C ARG A 114 13.98 5.26 0.75
N PRO A 115 13.00 6.18 0.90
CA PRO A 115 12.75 7.19 -0.12
C PRO A 115 14.00 8.07 -0.34
N ALA A 116 14.29 8.37 -1.60
CA ALA A 116 15.23 9.42 -1.93
C ALA A 116 14.60 10.81 -1.67
N PRO A 117 15.39 11.88 -1.52
CA PRO A 117 14.86 13.23 -1.40
C PRO A 117 13.91 13.57 -2.56
N GLY A 118 12.72 14.11 -2.25
CA GLY A 118 11.70 14.43 -3.24
C GLY A 118 10.96 13.21 -3.82
N GLN A 119 11.03 12.05 -3.16
CA GLN A 119 10.36 10.84 -3.58
C GLN A 119 9.35 10.38 -2.52
N LEU A 120 8.13 10.04 -2.96
CA LEU A 120 7.17 9.27 -2.18
C LEU A 120 7.25 7.80 -2.62
N VAL A 121 7.40 6.89 -1.67
CA VAL A 121 7.37 5.45 -1.96
C VAL A 121 5.99 4.90 -1.59
N MET A 122 5.29 4.33 -2.56
CA MET A 122 4.03 3.63 -2.33
C MET A 122 4.32 2.18 -1.93
N ASP A 123 3.89 1.80 -0.72
CA ASP A 123 4.13 0.45 -0.17
C ASP A 123 3.34 -0.63 -0.93
N GLY A 124 2.20 -0.24 -1.48
CA GLY A 124 1.32 -1.09 -2.27
C GLY A 124 -0.15 -0.74 -2.09
N ILE A 125 -1.00 -1.44 -2.83
CA ILE A 125 -2.45 -1.28 -2.83
C ILE A 125 -3.10 -2.60 -2.44
N ALA A 126 -4.04 -2.55 -1.51
CA ALA A 126 -4.94 -3.63 -1.18
C ALA A 126 -6.36 -3.23 -1.51
N VAL A 127 -7.11 -4.10 -2.20
CA VAL A 127 -8.52 -3.91 -2.53
C VAL A 127 -9.27 -5.19 -2.23
N ASP A 128 -10.40 -5.06 -1.56
CA ASP A 128 -11.33 -6.14 -1.29
C ASP A 128 -11.56 -6.98 -2.57
N PRO A 129 -11.40 -8.30 -2.53
CA PRO A 129 -11.53 -9.17 -3.69
C PRO A 129 -12.78 -8.92 -4.53
N ASP A 130 -13.92 -8.69 -3.88
CA ASP A 130 -15.23 -8.52 -4.53
C ASP A 130 -15.36 -7.17 -5.27
N LEU A 131 -14.46 -6.22 -4.98
CA LEU A 131 -14.45 -4.89 -5.58
C LEU A 131 -13.26 -4.66 -6.52
N ARG A 132 -12.47 -5.70 -6.79
CA ARG A 132 -11.40 -5.63 -7.79
C ARG A 132 -11.98 -5.43 -9.19
N GLY A 133 -11.27 -4.68 -10.01
CA GLY A 133 -11.72 -4.34 -11.37
C GLY A 133 -12.75 -3.20 -11.44
N ARG A 134 -13.22 -2.67 -10.32
CA ARG A 134 -14.21 -1.58 -10.23
C ARG A 134 -13.59 -0.19 -10.05
N GLY A 135 -12.32 -0.01 -10.39
CA GLY A 135 -11.66 1.30 -10.35
C GLY A 135 -11.10 1.73 -9.00
N VAL A 136 -11.37 1.00 -7.90
CA VAL A 136 -10.90 1.36 -6.53
C VAL A 136 -9.39 1.60 -6.48
N GLY A 137 -8.60 0.71 -7.06
CA GLY A 137 -7.13 0.86 -7.08
C GLY A 137 -6.68 2.11 -7.84
N SER A 138 -7.42 2.50 -8.87
CA SER A 138 -7.15 3.72 -9.63
C SER A 138 -7.38 4.97 -8.80
N LEU A 139 -8.50 5.04 -8.07
CA LEU A 139 -8.81 6.16 -7.17
C LEU A 139 -7.76 6.30 -6.08
N LEU A 140 -7.33 5.17 -5.49
CA LEU A 140 -6.27 5.18 -4.49
C LEU A 140 -4.94 5.72 -5.02
N ILE A 141 -4.55 5.36 -6.26
CA ILE A 141 -3.32 5.86 -6.88
C ILE A 141 -3.39 7.37 -7.10
N GLU A 142 -4.50 7.88 -7.62
CA GLU A 142 -4.64 9.31 -7.90
C GLU A 142 -4.63 10.11 -6.59
N GLU A 143 -5.22 9.62 -5.53
CA GLU A 143 -5.16 10.29 -4.23
C GLU A 143 -3.75 10.26 -3.62
N VAL A 144 -3.00 9.16 -3.78
CA VAL A 144 -1.57 9.13 -3.40
C VAL A 144 -0.76 10.11 -4.23
N ALA A 145 -1.11 10.30 -5.51
CA ALA A 145 -0.45 11.29 -6.36
C ALA A 145 -0.75 12.73 -5.91
N ALA A 146 -1.97 13.00 -5.47
CA ALA A 146 -2.32 14.30 -4.87
C ALA A 146 -1.53 14.55 -3.58
N VAL A 147 -1.43 13.54 -2.70
CA VAL A 147 -0.59 13.62 -1.49
C VAL A 147 0.87 13.90 -1.85
N ALA A 148 1.42 13.22 -2.87
CA ALA A 148 2.79 13.42 -3.30
C ALA A 148 3.04 14.85 -3.81
N ALA A 149 2.09 15.41 -4.56
CA ALA A 149 2.17 16.79 -5.05
C ALA A 149 2.15 17.81 -3.89
N GLU A 150 1.28 17.63 -2.91
CA GLU A 150 1.18 18.50 -1.72
C GLU A 150 2.40 18.41 -0.80
N GLN A 151 3.15 17.29 -0.87
CA GLN A 151 4.40 17.09 -0.13
C GLN A 151 5.64 17.46 -0.95
N ASP A 152 5.47 18.22 -2.06
CA ASP A 152 6.54 18.63 -2.97
C ASP A 152 7.40 17.47 -3.48
N CYS A 153 6.83 16.27 -3.58
CA CYS A 153 7.50 15.13 -4.16
C CYS A 153 7.53 15.26 -5.69
N ARG A 154 8.68 14.99 -6.30
CA ARG A 154 8.86 15.01 -7.75
C ARG A 154 8.40 13.72 -8.43
N GLU A 155 8.42 12.62 -7.68
CA GLU A 155 8.04 11.31 -8.20
C GLU A 155 7.45 10.40 -7.12
N ILE A 156 6.64 9.46 -7.60
CA ILE A 156 6.16 8.33 -6.81
C ILE A 156 6.88 7.09 -7.31
N ARG A 157 7.43 6.30 -6.39
CA ARG A 157 8.05 5.01 -6.65
C ARG A 157 7.24 3.89 -6.02
N LEU A 158 7.22 2.74 -6.65
CA LEU A 158 6.70 1.50 -6.09
C LEU A 158 7.52 0.30 -6.62
N ASP A 159 7.36 -0.84 -5.94
CA ASP A 159 7.94 -2.11 -6.35
C ASP A 159 6.82 -3.13 -6.58
N VAL A 160 6.85 -3.82 -7.72
CA VAL A 160 5.90 -4.87 -8.08
C VAL A 160 6.62 -6.19 -8.33
N ILE A 161 6.10 -7.29 -7.76
CA ILE A 161 6.64 -8.64 -7.93
C ILE A 161 6.17 -9.26 -9.24
N ASP A 162 7.00 -10.15 -9.83
CA ASP A 162 6.72 -10.83 -11.10
C ASP A 162 5.43 -11.67 -11.08
N THR A 163 5.02 -12.13 -9.90
CA THR A 163 3.79 -12.93 -9.72
C THR A 163 2.52 -12.09 -9.62
N ASN A 164 2.60 -10.75 -9.75
CA ASN A 164 1.44 -9.86 -9.73
C ASN A 164 1.28 -9.01 -11.02
N PRO A 165 1.05 -9.64 -12.19
CA PRO A 165 0.92 -8.92 -13.45
C PRO A 165 -0.28 -7.96 -13.50
N ARG A 166 -1.35 -8.24 -12.72
CA ARG A 166 -2.53 -7.36 -12.65
C ARG A 166 -2.19 -6.03 -11.99
N ALA A 167 -1.41 -6.02 -10.93
CA ALA A 167 -0.95 -4.79 -10.29
C ALA A 167 -0.03 -4.02 -11.22
N ARG A 168 0.91 -4.69 -11.89
CA ARG A 168 1.79 -4.07 -12.88
C ARG A 168 1.00 -3.37 -13.98
N ALA A 169 0.04 -4.05 -14.60
CA ALA A 169 -0.82 -3.47 -15.62
C ALA A 169 -1.65 -2.27 -15.12
N LEU A 170 -2.10 -2.30 -13.85
CA LEU A 170 -2.77 -1.14 -13.22
C LEU A 170 -1.81 0.04 -13.13
N TYR A 171 -0.59 -0.16 -12.65
CA TYR A 171 0.41 0.90 -12.51
C TYR A 171 0.80 1.50 -13.86
N GLU A 172 1.02 0.66 -14.88
CA GLU A 172 1.32 1.11 -16.24
C GLU A 172 0.20 2.01 -16.80
N ARG A 173 -1.07 1.59 -16.64
CA ARG A 173 -2.23 2.43 -17.04
C ARG A 173 -2.35 3.74 -16.25
N ARG A 174 -1.73 3.84 -15.08
CA ARG A 174 -1.68 5.05 -14.25
C ARG A 174 -0.38 5.84 -14.41
N GLY A 175 0.34 5.62 -15.51
CA GLY A 175 1.51 6.39 -15.88
C GLY A 175 2.80 6.01 -15.18
N PHE A 176 2.83 4.85 -14.49
CA PHE A 176 4.09 4.34 -13.96
C PHE A 176 4.89 3.64 -15.06
N THR A 177 6.18 3.89 -15.11
CA THR A 177 7.13 3.25 -16.01
C THR A 177 8.11 2.39 -15.23
N ALA A 178 8.46 1.21 -15.77
CA ALA A 178 9.47 0.34 -15.19
C ALA A 178 10.84 0.99 -15.34
N VAL A 179 11.60 1.02 -14.23
CA VAL A 179 12.95 1.62 -14.19
C VAL A 179 14.02 0.54 -14.08
N ARG A 180 13.77 -0.48 -13.26
CA ARG A 180 14.72 -1.53 -12.94
C ARG A 180 13.99 -2.81 -12.58
N THR A 181 14.51 -3.95 -12.99
CA THR A 181 14.05 -5.27 -12.52
C THR A 181 15.23 -5.99 -11.87
N GLU A 182 15.04 -6.40 -10.63
CA GLU A 182 16.00 -7.22 -9.88
C GLU A 182 15.52 -8.68 -9.91
N HIS A 183 16.37 -9.57 -10.35
CA HIS A 183 16.09 -11.00 -10.43
C HIS A 183 16.73 -11.73 -9.25
N THR A 184 15.91 -12.43 -8.47
CA THR A 184 16.36 -13.23 -7.32
C THR A 184 15.73 -14.63 -7.38
N PRO A 185 15.97 -15.40 -8.45
CA PRO A 185 15.30 -16.69 -8.67
C PRO A 185 15.59 -17.70 -7.55
N TYR A 186 16.76 -17.61 -6.93
CA TYR A 186 17.17 -18.46 -5.80
C TYR A 186 16.36 -18.22 -4.52
N LEU A 187 15.70 -17.06 -4.36
CA LEU A 187 14.81 -16.76 -3.24
C LEU A 187 13.34 -17.11 -3.52
N ARG A 188 13.02 -17.59 -4.72
CA ARG A 188 11.62 -17.87 -5.12
C ARG A 188 10.92 -18.84 -4.18
N GLY A 189 11.62 -19.88 -3.73
CA GLY A 189 11.07 -20.85 -2.76
C GLY A 189 10.73 -20.24 -1.40
N LEU A 190 11.50 -19.25 -0.96
CA LEU A 190 11.31 -18.57 0.31
C LEU A 190 10.30 -17.40 0.22
N LEU A 191 10.40 -16.59 -0.82
CA LEU A 191 9.63 -15.34 -0.94
C LEU A 191 8.37 -15.48 -1.80
N GLY A 192 8.23 -16.58 -2.57
CA GLY A 192 7.10 -16.81 -3.46
C GLY A 192 7.15 -16.01 -4.77
N PHE A 193 8.25 -15.27 -5.05
CA PHE A 193 8.50 -14.54 -6.29
C PHE A 193 9.98 -14.60 -6.66
N GLY A 194 10.29 -14.42 -7.95
CA GLY A 194 11.66 -14.51 -8.48
C GLY A 194 12.21 -13.20 -9.05
N ALA A 195 11.38 -12.16 -9.16
CA ALA A 195 11.80 -10.85 -9.59
C ALA A 195 10.95 -9.74 -9.01
N VAL A 196 11.56 -8.57 -8.83
CA VAL A 196 10.92 -7.34 -8.38
C VAL A 196 11.22 -6.25 -9.39
N THR A 197 10.17 -5.61 -9.92
CA THR A 197 10.30 -4.47 -10.82
C THR A 197 10.00 -3.18 -10.05
N THR A 198 10.98 -2.28 -10.01
CA THR A 198 10.78 -0.91 -9.53
C THR A 198 10.13 -0.10 -10.65
N MET A 199 9.03 0.58 -10.32
CA MET A 199 8.33 1.48 -11.23
C MET A 199 8.27 2.88 -10.63
N ARG A 200 8.22 3.90 -11.48
CA ARG A 200 8.08 5.31 -11.09
C ARG A 200 7.06 6.03 -11.94
N ARG A 201 6.42 7.04 -11.34
CA ARG A 201 5.55 8.03 -11.99
C ARG A 201 6.01 9.42 -11.55
N LEU A 202 6.24 10.31 -12.50
CA LEU A 202 6.51 11.71 -12.19
C LEU A 202 5.22 12.35 -11.67
N VAL A 203 5.36 13.14 -10.62
CA VAL A 203 4.29 14.00 -10.11
C VAL A 203 4.37 15.30 -10.91
N GLY A 204 3.30 15.66 -11.61
CA GLY A 204 3.24 16.95 -12.29
C GLY A 204 3.42 18.06 -11.26
N THR A 205 4.41 18.89 -11.43
CA THR A 205 4.49 20.16 -10.69
C THR A 205 3.23 20.92 -11.02
N GLY A 206 2.34 21.08 -10.04
CA GLY A 206 1.16 21.95 -10.20
C GLY A 206 1.65 23.27 -10.73
N SER A 207 1.11 23.67 -11.84
CA SER A 207 1.46 24.91 -12.57
C SER A 207 1.35 26.12 -11.65
N GLY A 208 2.45 26.46 -11.01
CA GLY A 208 2.67 27.75 -10.37
C GLY A 208 3.09 28.79 -11.41
N GLU A 209 2.46 28.76 -12.60
CA GLU A 209 2.76 29.72 -13.64
C GLU A 209 1.44 30.31 -14.17
N ASN A 210 0.84 31.16 -13.34
CA ASN A 210 -0.01 32.27 -13.82
C ASN A 210 -0.36 33.27 -12.70
N ARG A 211 0.65 33.98 -12.20
CA ARG A 211 0.46 35.27 -11.51
C ARG A 211 1.62 36.17 -11.82
N GLU A 212 1.70 36.59 -13.09
CA GLU A 212 2.35 37.85 -13.50
C GLU A 212 1.91 38.17 -14.92
N ARG A 213 0.80 38.90 -15.03
CA ARG A 213 0.57 40.00 -16.00
C ARG A 213 -0.65 40.83 -15.58
#